data_c2c9fb16d5127f0438c85c3f2a4eecd1
#
_entry.id   c2c9fb16d5127f0438c85c3f2a4eecd1
#
_cell.length_a   1.000
_cell.length_b   1.000
_cell.length_c   1.000
_cell.angle_alpha   90.00
_cell.angle_beta   90.00
_cell.angle_gamma   90.00
#
_symmetry.space_group_name_H-M   'P 1'
#
loop_
_entity.id
_entity.type
_entity.pdbx_description
1 polymer ?
#
loop_
_entity_poly.entity_id
_entity_poly.type
_entity_poly.pdbx_seq_one_letter_code
_entity_poly.pdbx_strand_id
1 'polypeptide(L)'
;MRAAWIEERRGLNNVSQMHFARQGKITGEMLHVARREALPAELIRSEIARGRMIIPANVNHPELEPMAIGIASACKINANIGNSAVVSDVAGELEKLQLCLKHGADTVMDLSTGGDIPHIRGVLLRASSVPLGTVPIYEAVERVKRVESLTAQDLLDIVEEQAQQGVDYMTIHAGILRDFLPLAQHRITGIVSRGGALMAQWMMATGLENPWFTHFEQLCAIFKKYDVSFSLGDSLRPGCLADASDEAQFAELKVLGHLTQQAWKHDVQVMIEGPGHIPMDQIEMNMKIEQEACFEAPFYVLGPLTTDIAPGYDHITSAIGAAMAGWHGASMLCYVTPAEHLSLPNAADVRQGIIAYKIAAHAADVARHRPFARDRDDALSRARYGFDWNQQFALSLDPDAAKAKHDETLPHEAFKSAEFCAMCGPKFCSMKVHTHLDDKTNAPITEKAPLQLINESLAFARSKALPRSGSVVQALPVALGKKPLGGSTAQAVLAKAD
;
A
#
# COMPACT_ATOMS: atom_id res chain seq x y z
N MET A 1 -14.92 11.56 -20.80
CA MET A 1 -14.63 12.72 -19.92
C MET A 1 -13.13 13.03 -19.94
N ARG A 2 -12.28 12.05 -19.61
CA ARG A 2 -10.81 12.24 -19.56
C ARG A 2 -10.18 12.57 -20.92
N ALA A 3 -10.69 12.03 -22.02
CA ALA A 3 -10.19 12.34 -23.36
C ALA A 3 -10.12 13.85 -23.68
N ALA A 4 -11.09 14.65 -23.20
CA ALA A 4 -11.05 16.10 -23.35
C ALA A 4 -9.91 16.74 -22.54
N TRP A 5 -9.66 16.27 -21.33
CA TRP A 5 -8.56 16.78 -20.49
C TRP A 5 -7.18 16.42 -21.05
N ILE A 6 -7.06 15.24 -21.69
CA ILE A 6 -5.86 14.82 -22.39
C ILE A 6 -5.60 15.71 -23.60
N GLU A 7 -6.66 16.02 -24.38
CA GLU A 7 -6.54 16.86 -25.57
C GLU A 7 -6.01 18.26 -25.25
N GLU A 8 -6.40 18.86 -24.11
CA GLU A 8 -5.89 20.15 -23.65
C GLU A 8 -4.37 20.17 -23.41
N ARG A 9 -3.76 18.99 -23.21
CA ARG A 9 -2.32 18.82 -22.94
C ARG A 9 -1.54 18.29 -24.14
N ARG A 10 -2.24 17.94 -25.23
CA ARG A 10 -1.62 17.36 -26.42
C ARG A 10 -0.63 18.33 -27.07
N GLY A 11 0.56 17.82 -27.42
CA GLY A 11 1.60 18.60 -28.09
C GLY A 11 2.44 19.48 -27.18
N LEU A 12 2.21 19.44 -25.85
CA LEU A 12 3.07 20.14 -24.90
C LEU A 12 4.33 19.31 -24.61
N ASN A 13 5.44 20.01 -24.28
CA ASN A 13 6.72 19.37 -23.93
C ASN A 13 6.71 18.66 -22.60
N ASN A 14 5.81 19.05 -21.70
CA ASN A 14 5.57 18.41 -20.41
C ASN A 14 4.07 18.38 -20.16
N VAL A 15 3.53 17.17 -19.99
CA VAL A 15 2.09 16.95 -19.80
C VAL A 15 1.77 16.48 -18.36
N SER A 16 2.75 16.46 -17.45
CA SER A 16 2.59 15.91 -16.11
C SER A 16 1.69 16.77 -15.23
N GLN A 17 0.98 16.12 -14.31
CA GLN A 17 0.16 16.81 -13.32
C GLN A 17 0.99 17.77 -12.45
N MET A 18 2.23 17.39 -12.09
CA MET A 18 3.11 18.25 -11.30
C MET A 18 3.46 19.54 -12.04
N HIS A 19 3.69 19.49 -13.34
CA HIS A 19 3.99 20.66 -14.16
C HIS A 19 2.85 21.69 -14.08
N PHE A 20 1.60 21.25 -14.29
CA PHE A 20 0.43 22.13 -14.19
C PHE A 20 0.21 22.64 -12.77
N ALA A 21 0.36 21.76 -11.78
CA ALA A 21 0.21 22.14 -10.37
C ALA A 21 1.19 23.26 -9.97
N ARG A 22 2.44 23.20 -10.42
CA ARG A 22 3.47 24.21 -10.18
C ARG A 22 3.22 25.53 -10.90
N GLN A 23 2.51 25.48 -12.03
CA GLN A 23 2.02 26.69 -12.72
C GLN A 23 0.77 27.30 -12.07
N GLY A 24 0.27 26.74 -10.96
CA GLY A 24 -0.97 27.18 -10.31
C GLY A 24 -2.24 26.73 -11.03
N LYS A 25 -2.15 25.81 -11.97
CA LYS A 25 -3.29 25.30 -12.76
C LYS A 25 -3.88 24.07 -12.11
N ILE A 26 -5.20 24.01 -12.01
CA ILE A 26 -5.96 22.83 -11.57
C ILE A 26 -6.46 22.12 -12.84
N THR A 27 -6.02 20.88 -13.05
CA THR A 27 -6.42 20.06 -14.20
C THR A 27 -7.78 19.39 -13.98
N GLY A 28 -8.34 18.81 -15.03
CA GLY A 28 -9.56 17.99 -14.93
C GLY A 28 -9.41 16.80 -14.00
N GLU A 29 -8.22 16.14 -14.02
CA GLU A 29 -7.88 15.06 -13.15
C GLU A 29 -7.83 15.49 -11.67
N MET A 30 -7.24 16.65 -11.36
CA MET A 30 -7.22 17.21 -10.01
C MET A 30 -8.63 17.53 -9.49
N LEU A 31 -9.51 18.08 -10.35
CA LEU A 31 -10.91 18.31 -10.01
C LEU A 31 -11.69 17.01 -9.75
N HIS A 32 -11.41 15.97 -10.52
CA HIS A 32 -12.00 14.65 -10.31
C HIS A 32 -11.57 14.06 -8.97
N VAL A 33 -10.28 14.08 -8.69
CA VAL A 33 -9.70 13.61 -7.42
C VAL A 33 -10.24 14.39 -6.23
N ALA A 34 -10.37 15.72 -6.34
CA ALA A 34 -10.92 16.56 -5.28
C ALA A 34 -12.34 16.11 -4.88
N ARG A 35 -13.19 15.79 -5.85
CA ARG A 35 -14.54 15.25 -5.60
C ARG A 35 -14.50 13.85 -5.00
N ARG A 36 -13.64 12.96 -5.53
CA ARG A 36 -13.50 11.57 -5.06
C ARG A 36 -13.02 11.50 -3.61
N GLU A 37 -12.06 12.36 -3.26
CA GLU A 37 -11.45 12.39 -1.92
C GLU A 37 -12.20 13.30 -0.92
N ALA A 38 -13.22 14.04 -1.37
CA ALA A 38 -13.90 15.09 -0.62
C ALA A 38 -12.93 16.14 -0.05
N LEU A 39 -11.94 16.55 -0.86
CA LEU A 39 -10.91 17.52 -0.52
C LEU A 39 -11.00 18.77 -1.41
N PRO A 40 -10.56 19.96 -0.96
CA PRO A 40 -10.47 21.12 -1.81
C PRO A 40 -9.52 20.91 -3.00
N ALA A 41 -9.91 21.31 -4.21
CA ALA A 41 -9.08 21.15 -5.41
C ALA A 41 -7.73 21.87 -5.30
N GLU A 42 -7.69 23.01 -4.60
CA GLU A 42 -6.45 23.75 -4.34
C GLU A 42 -5.50 22.97 -3.41
N LEU A 43 -6.02 22.19 -2.45
CA LEU A 43 -5.20 21.30 -1.64
C LEU A 43 -4.56 20.22 -2.51
N ILE A 44 -5.35 19.57 -3.40
CA ILE A 44 -4.83 18.58 -4.34
C ILE A 44 -3.70 19.19 -5.19
N ARG A 45 -3.95 20.36 -5.81
CA ARG A 45 -2.95 21.06 -6.60
C ARG A 45 -1.68 21.38 -5.79
N SER A 46 -1.85 21.89 -4.57
CA SER A 46 -0.74 22.28 -3.69
C SER A 46 0.11 21.09 -3.28
N GLU A 47 -0.51 19.97 -2.92
CA GLU A 47 0.20 18.75 -2.52
C GLU A 47 0.97 18.13 -3.71
N ILE A 48 0.38 18.15 -4.93
CA ILE A 48 1.08 17.71 -6.16
C ILE A 48 2.25 18.64 -6.48
N ALA A 49 2.07 19.96 -6.40
CA ALA A 49 3.12 20.92 -6.68
C ALA A 49 4.33 20.76 -5.75
N ARG A 50 4.09 20.34 -4.50
CA ARG A 50 5.12 20.08 -3.47
C ARG A 50 5.73 18.67 -3.58
N GLY A 51 5.15 17.78 -4.39
CA GLY A 51 5.58 16.39 -4.52
C GLY A 51 5.01 15.43 -3.47
N ARG A 52 4.11 15.87 -2.58
CA ARG A 52 3.51 15.06 -1.49
C ARG A 52 2.29 14.25 -1.93
N MET A 53 1.88 14.42 -3.18
CA MET A 53 0.77 13.70 -3.80
C MET A 53 1.07 13.49 -5.28
N ILE A 54 0.66 12.34 -5.82
CA ILE A 54 0.69 12.05 -7.24
C ILE A 54 -0.69 11.66 -7.75
N ILE A 55 -0.93 11.91 -9.02
CA ILE A 55 -2.04 11.34 -9.80
C ILE A 55 -1.42 10.55 -10.95
N PRO A 56 -1.21 9.24 -10.81
CA PRO A 56 -0.67 8.41 -11.88
C PRO A 56 -1.73 8.28 -12.98
N ALA A 57 -1.52 8.97 -14.10
CA ALA A 57 -2.57 9.15 -15.11
C ALA A 57 -1.96 9.41 -16.50
N ASN A 58 -1.38 8.37 -17.10
CA ASN A 58 -0.79 8.45 -18.44
C ASN A 58 -1.77 9.00 -19.46
N VAL A 59 -1.33 9.91 -20.32
CA VAL A 59 -2.18 10.51 -21.37
C VAL A 59 -2.66 9.50 -22.42
N ASN A 60 -2.04 8.34 -22.50
CA ASN A 60 -2.42 7.24 -23.41
C ASN A 60 -3.33 6.18 -22.75
N HIS A 61 -3.83 6.44 -21.53
CA HIS A 61 -4.80 5.59 -20.84
C HIS A 61 -6.13 6.34 -20.62
N PRO A 62 -6.94 6.53 -21.66
CA PRO A 62 -8.16 7.35 -21.60
C PRO A 62 -9.29 6.73 -20.77
N GLU A 63 -9.28 5.41 -20.56
CA GLU A 63 -10.27 4.65 -19.77
C GLU A 63 -10.11 4.86 -18.26
N LEU A 64 -8.98 5.37 -17.82
CA LEU A 64 -8.64 5.58 -16.43
C LEU A 64 -9.60 6.56 -15.73
N GLU A 65 -10.06 6.20 -14.55
CA GLU A 65 -10.65 7.10 -13.55
C GLU A 65 -9.55 7.62 -12.61
N PRO A 66 -9.17 8.91 -12.69
CA PRO A 66 -8.06 9.44 -11.88
C PRO A 66 -8.25 9.26 -10.38
N MET A 67 -7.17 8.90 -9.70
CA MET A 67 -7.09 8.79 -8.25
C MET A 67 -5.77 9.41 -7.77
N ALA A 68 -5.69 9.75 -6.49
CA ALA A 68 -4.47 10.29 -5.91
C ALA A 68 -3.83 9.33 -4.92
N ILE A 69 -2.50 9.36 -4.86
CA ILE A 69 -1.69 8.69 -3.84
C ILE A 69 -0.93 9.79 -3.09
N GLY A 70 -1.15 9.89 -1.80
CA GLY A 70 -0.53 10.91 -0.94
C GLY A 70 -1.19 10.92 0.44
N ILE A 71 -0.46 11.40 1.45
CA ILE A 71 -0.90 11.34 2.84
C ILE A 71 -2.21 12.11 3.10
N ALA A 72 -2.51 13.14 2.32
CA ALA A 72 -3.74 13.92 2.44
C ALA A 72 -4.97 13.16 1.90
N SER A 73 -4.79 12.18 1.01
CA SER A 73 -5.86 11.32 0.47
C SER A 73 -6.13 10.10 1.36
N ALA A 74 -7.16 9.32 1.04
CA ALA A 74 -7.36 8.00 1.64
C ALA A 74 -6.14 7.11 1.36
N CYS A 75 -5.79 6.24 2.31
CA CYS A 75 -4.77 5.23 2.12
C CYS A 75 -5.19 4.27 1.00
N LYS A 76 -4.34 4.10 -0.01
CA LYS A 76 -4.63 3.31 -1.20
C LYS A 76 -4.09 1.89 -1.06
N ILE A 77 -4.67 0.98 -1.83
CA ILE A 77 -4.11 -0.37 -1.98
C ILE A 77 -3.76 -0.65 -3.45
N ASN A 78 -2.64 -1.32 -3.64
CA ASN A 78 -2.23 -1.89 -4.92
C ASN A 78 -2.40 -3.40 -4.90
N ALA A 79 -2.94 -3.98 -5.97
CA ALA A 79 -2.97 -5.42 -6.21
C ALA A 79 -1.99 -5.80 -7.32
N ASN A 80 -1.19 -6.84 -7.09
CA ASN A 80 -0.28 -7.39 -8.08
C ASN A 80 -0.93 -8.57 -8.79
N ILE A 81 -0.97 -8.53 -10.12
CA ILE A 81 -1.35 -9.63 -10.99
C ILE A 81 -0.22 -9.89 -11.98
N GLY A 82 -0.33 -10.89 -12.80
CA GLY A 82 0.64 -11.19 -13.83
C GLY A 82 0.85 -12.69 -13.98
N ASN A 83 1.21 -13.10 -15.18
CA ASN A 83 1.54 -14.47 -15.51
C ASN A 83 3.04 -14.74 -15.29
N SER A 84 3.36 -16.03 -15.28
CA SER A 84 4.75 -16.52 -15.27
C SER A 84 5.05 -17.28 -16.56
N ALA A 85 6.34 -17.56 -16.80
CA ALA A 85 6.74 -18.41 -17.92
C ALA A 85 6.12 -19.83 -17.89
N VAL A 86 5.65 -20.29 -16.72
CA VAL A 86 5.04 -21.61 -16.53
C VAL A 86 3.52 -21.57 -16.70
N VAL A 87 2.89 -20.44 -16.37
CA VAL A 87 1.43 -20.24 -16.46
C VAL A 87 1.18 -18.94 -17.19
N SER A 88 0.69 -19.00 -18.43
CA SER A 88 0.37 -17.83 -19.25
C SER A 88 -1.07 -17.97 -19.77
N ASP A 89 -1.99 -17.19 -19.19
CA ASP A 89 -3.39 -17.15 -19.57
C ASP A 89 -3.94 -15.73 -19.46
N VAL A 90 -4.15 -15.10 -20.62
CA VAL A 90 -4.73 -13.73 -20.72
C VAL A 90 -6.12 -13.67 -20.08
N ALA A 91 -6.93 -14.71 -20.22
CA ALA A 91 -8.28 -14.74 -19.67
C ALA A 91 -8.25 -14.77 -18.13
N GLY A 92 -7.34 -15.57 -17.56
CA GLY A 92 -7.12 -15.61 -16.10
C GLY A 92 -6.62 -14.29 -15.54
N GLU A 93 -5.73 -13.59 -16.27
CA GLU A 93 -5.28 -12.23 -15.82
C GLU A 93 -6.41 -11.21 -15.89
N LEU A 94 -7.27 -11.27 -16.91
CA LEU A 94 -8.47 -10.43 -16.97
C LEU A 94 -9.46 -10.73 -15.84
N GLU A 95 -9.67 -12.00 -15.49
CA GLU A 95 -10.49 -12.37 -14.34
C GLU A 95 -9.93 -11.78 -13.04
N LYS A 96 -8.62 -11.92 -12.82
CA LYS A 96 -7.94 -11.32 -11.65
C LYS A 96 -8.09 -9.79 -11.64
N LEU A 97 -7.92 -9.10 -12.79
CA LEU A 97 -8.16 -7.67 -12.89
C LEU A 97 -9.60 -7.30 -12.51
N GLN A 98 -10.60 -8.01 -13.03
CA GLN A 98 -12.01 -7.75 -12.70
C GLN A 98 -12.30 -7.96 -11.21
N LEU A 99 -11.69 -8.97 -10.58
CA LEU A 99 -11.77 -9.16 -9.13
C LEU A 99 -11.13 -7.99 -8.38
N CYS A 100 -9.96 -7.50 -8.83
CA CYS A 100 -9.31 -6.32 -8.26
C CYS A 100 -10.24 -5.11 -8.29
N LEU A 101 -10.85 -4.82 -9.43
CA LEU A 101 -11.79 -3.70 -9.59
C LEU A 101 -13.06 -3.90 -8.75
N LYS A 102 -13.66 -5.10 -8.77
CA LYS A 102 -14.86 -5.44 -7.99
C LYS A 102 -14.65 -5.23 -6.50
N HIS A 103 -13.50 -5.62 -5.95
CA HIS A 103 -13.21 -5.53 -4.53
C HIS A 103 -12.50 -4.23 -4.13
N GLY A 104 -12.32 -3.30 -5.07
CA GLY A 104 -11.91 -1.92 -4.81
C GLY A 104 -10.41 -1.75 -4.63
N ALA A 105 -9.57 -2.51 -5.35
CA ALA A 105 -8.17 -2.15 -5.52
C ALA A 105 -8.08 -0.75 -6.15
N ASP A 106 -7.20 0.09 -5.62
CA ASP A 106 -7.05 1.47 -6.07
C ASP A 106 -6.08 1.58 -7.25
N THR A 107 -5.13 0.65 -7.33
CA THR A 107 -4.21 0.45 -8.46
C THR A 107 -3.97 -1.04 -8.69
N VAL A 108 -3.49 -1.40 -9.88
CA VAL A 108 -3.06 -2.76 -10.21
C VAL A 108 -1.68 -2.70 -10.85
N MET A 109 -0.80 -3.63 -10.49
CA MET A 109 0.47 -3.84 -11.19
C MET A 109 0.45 -5.13 -11.98
N ASP A 110 0.87 -5.04 -13.25
CA ASP A 110 1.20 -6.21 -14.07
C ASP A 110 2.67 -6.60 -13.84
N LEU A 111 2.86 -7.72 -13.15
CA LEU A 111 4.17 -8.30 -12.83
C LEU A 111 4.50 -9.49 -13.74
N SER A 112 3.95 -9.54 -14.93
CA SER A 112 4.17 -10.63 -15.90
C SER A 112 5.66 -10.81 -16.21
N THR A 113 6.10 -12.07 -16.19
CA THR A 113 7.50 -12.49 -16.43
C THR A 113 7.62 -13.54 -17.54
N GLY A 114 6.59 -13.71 -18.36
CA GLY A 114 6.59 -14.66 -19.48
C GLY A 114 5.39 -14.49 -20.41
N GLY A 115 5.43 -15.14 -21.55
CA GLY A 115 4.44 -15.01 -22.61
C GLY A 115 4.59 -13.73 -23.43
N ASP A 116 3.54 -13.32 -24.12
CA ASP A 116 3.51 -12.04 -24.84
C ASP A 116 3.15 -10.90 -23.89
N ILE A 117 4.14 -10.44 -23.11
CA ILE A 117 3.97 -9.39 -22.08
C ILE A 117 3.36 -8.11 -22.68
N PRO A 118 3.84 -7.56 -23.83
CA PRO A 118 3.23 -6.39 -24.44
C PRO A 118 1.74 -6.54 -24.79
N HIS A 119 1.37 -7.73 -25.30
CA HIS A 119 -0.04 -8.02 -25.62
C HIS A 119 -0.90 -8.09 -24.37
N ILE A 120 -0.48 -8.84 -23.34
CA ILE A 120 -1.19 -8.98 -22.06
C ILE A 120 -1.40 -7.62 -21.43
N ARG A 121 -0.34 -6.82 -21.29
CA ARG A 121 -0.41 -5.45 -20.76
C ARG A 121 -1.39 -4.58 -21.53
N GLY A 122 -1.36 -4.64 -22.87
CA GLY A 122 -2.29 -3.89 -23.71
C GLY A 122 -3.76 -4.29 -23.51
N VAL A 123 -4.03 -5.58 -23.23
CA VAL A 123 -5.39 -6.05 -22.89
C VAL A 123 -5.79 -5.55 -21.50
N LEU A 124 -4.92 -5.62 -20.51
CA LEU A 124 -5.18 -5.16 -19.15
C LEU A 124 -5.41 -3.65 -19.09
N LEU A 125 -4.61 -2.84 -19.79
CA LEU A 125 -4.78 -1.38 -19.87
C LEU A 125 -6.16 -0.99 -20.39
N ARG A 126 -6.62 -1.60 -21.50
CA ARG A 126 -7.94 -1.30 -22.06
C ARG A 126 -9.11 -1.74 -21.17
N ALA A 127 -8.88 -2.70 -20.29
CA ALA A 127 -9.89 -3.22 -19.36
C ALA A 127 -9.86 -2.55 -17.98
N SER A 128 -8.80 -1.79 -17.68
CA SER A 128 -8.60 -1.17 -16.37
C SER A 128 -9.19 0.22 -16.30
N SER A 129 -10.00 0.50 -15.27
CA SER A 129 -10.40 1.83 -14.88
C SER A 129 -9.55 2.44 -13.76
N VAL A 130 -8.57 1.70 -13.26
CA VAL A 130 -7.62 2.16 -12.24
C VAL A 130 -6.21 2.23 -12.82
N PRO A 131 -5.29 3.00 -12.23
CA PRO A 131 -3.91 3.06 -12.71
C PRO A 131 -3.27 1.68 -12.81
N LEU A 132 -2.60 1.42 -13.94
CA LEU A 132 -1.81 0.22 -14.17
C LEU A 132 -0.33 0.53 -14.03
N GLY A 133 0.35 -0.20 -13.14
CA GLY A 133 1.80 -0.15 -12.95
C GLY A 133 2.52 -1.33 -13.57
N THR A 134 3.82 -1.18 -13.82
CA THR A 134 4.69 -2.25 -14.33
C THR A 134 6.09 -2.19 -13.70
N VAL A 135 6.88 -3.24 -13.95
CA VAL A 135 8.29 -3.33 -13.59
C VAL A 135 9.10 -3.58 -14.88
N PRO A 136 9.54 -2.54 -15.60
CA PRO A 136 10.10 -2.68 -16.96
C PRO A 136 11.27 -3.65 -17.08
N ILE A 137 12.09 -3.83 -16.03
CA ILE A 137 13.21 -4.77 -16.03
C ILE A 137 12.76 -6.22 -16.29
N TYR A 138 11.52 -6.60 -15.93
CA TYR A 138 11.04 -7.96 -16.14
C TYR A 138 10.90 -8.26 -17.64
N GLU A 139 10.29 -7.35 -18.38
CA GLU A 139 10.20 -7.47 -19.83
C GLU A 139 11.58 -7.35 -20.51
N ALA A 140 12.45 -6.47 -20.00
CA ALA A 140 13.81 -6.32 -20.53
C ALA A 140 14.58 -7.64 -20.46
N VAL A 141 14.51 -8.32 -19.33
CA VAL A 141 15.20 -9.60 -19.13
C VAL A 141 14.59 -10.70 -20.00
N GLU A 142 13.27 -10.71 -20.19
CA GLU A 142 12.59 -11.69 -21.04
C GLU A 142 12.98 -11.54 -22.52
N ARG A 143 13.28 -10.34 -22.98
CA ARG A 143 13.71 -10.08 -24.38
C ARG A 143 15.15 -10.52 -24.68
N VAL A 144 15.95 -10.77 -23.65
CA VAL A 144 17.36 -11.15 -23.81
C VAL A 144 17.61 -12.55 -23.27
N LYS A 145 18.67 -13.20 -23.77
CA LYS A 145 19.06 -14.53 -23.25
C LYS A 145 19.83 -14.48 -21.93
N ARG A 146 20.50 -13.38 -21.68
CA ARG A 146 21.39 -13.16 -20.53
C ARG A 146 21.24 -11.74 -20.03
N VAL A 147 21.03 -11.58 -18.74
CA VAL A 147 20.79 -10.27 -18.11
C VAL A 147 21.94 -9.29 -18.38
N GLU A 148 23.18 -9.78 -18.35
CA GLU A 148 24.37 -8.97 -18.58
C GLU A 148 24.53 -8.46 -20.03
N SER A 149 23.72 -8.93 -20.96
CA SER A 149 23.71 -8.41 -22.34
C SER A 149 22.82 -7.17 -22.53
N LEU A 150 22.00 -6.82 -21.51
CA LEU A 150 21.19 -5.62 -21.55
C LEU A 150 22.07 -4.37 -21.60
N THR A 151 21.69 -3.46 -22.48
CA THR A 151 22.27 -2.11 -22.55
C THR A 151 21.36 -1.08 -21.89
N ALA A 152 21.90 0.07 -21.54
CA ALA A 152 21.09 1.18 -21.05
C ALA A 152 20.01 1.61 -22.08
N GLN A 153 20.33 1.52 -23.38
CA GLN A 153 19.37 1.87 -24.43
C GLN A 153 18.21 0.89 -24.49
N ASP A 154 18.45 -0.43 -24.39
CA ASP A 154 17.38 -1.44 -24.34
C ASP A 154 16.39 -1.15 -23.20
N LEU A 155 16.92 -0.75 -22.04
CA LEU A 155 16.12 -0.39 -20.88
C LEU A 155 15.27 0.86 -21.11
N LEU A 156 15.87 1.91 -21.71
CA LEU A 156 15.14 3.15 -22.04
C LEU A 156 14.04 2.92 -23.09
N ASP A 157 14.34 2.12 -24.11
CA ASP A 157 13.40 1.80 -25.19
C ASP A 157 12.15 1.07 -24.62
N ILE A 158 12.35 0.11 -23.73
CA ILE A 158 11.25 -0.60 -23.07
C ILE A 158 10.40 0.34 -22.21
N VAL A 159 11.04 1.23 -21.46
CA VAL A 159 10.31 2.24 -20.67
C VAL A 159 9.47 3.14 -21.57
N GLU A 160 10.03 3.60 -22.70
CA GLU A 160 9.27 4.44 -23.64
C GLU A 160 8.13 3.65 -24.31
N GLU A 161 8.37 2.39 -24.72
CA GLU A 161 7.32 1.53 -25.28
C GLU A 161 6.15 1.34 -24.30
N GLN A 162 6.45 1.07 -23.02
CA GLN A 162 5.43 0.90 -21.98
C GLN A 162 4.67 2.22 -21.70
N ALA A 163 5.38 3.35 -21.69
CA ALA A 163 4.78 4.68 -21.56
C ALA A 163 3.86 5.01 -22.75
N GLN A 164 4.27 4.67 -23.97
CA GLN A 164 3.44 4.82 -25.18
C GLN A 164 2.19 3.94 -25.14
N GLN A 165 2.26 2.75 -24.57
CA GLN A 165 1.12 1.86 -24.40
C GLN A 165 0.09 2.39 -23.40
N GLY A 166 0.48 3.25 -22.45
CA GLY A 166 -0.44 3.85 -21.49
C GLY A 166 -0.20 3.43 -20.03
N VAL A 167 0.95 2.84 -19.70
CA VAL A 167 1.31 2.51 -18.30
C VAL A 167 1.37 3.79 -17.48
N ASP A 168 0.69 3.82 -16.33
CA ASP A 168 0.51 5.01 -15.51
C ASP A 168 1.65 5.28 -14.54
N TYR A 169 2.31 4.22 -14.05
CA TYR A 169 3.49 4.31 -13.20
C TYR A 169 4.40 3.10 -13.40
N MET A 170 5.68 3.29 -13.15
CA MET A 170 6.67 2.22 -13.36
C MET A 170 7.59 2.10 -12.17
N THR A 171 7.82 0.87 -11.71
CA THR A 171 8.82 0.57 -10.69
C THR A 171 10.20 0.55 -11.33
N ILE A 172 11.05 1.49 -10.93
CA ILE A 172 12.41 1.67 -11.42
C ILE A 172 13.39 1.47 -10.26
N HIS A 173 14.17 0.41 -10.31
CA HIS A 173 15.15 0.04 -9.29
C HIS A 173 16.46 0.83 -9.45
N ALA A 174 16.36 2.15 -9.36
CA ALA A 174 17.51 3.06 -9.58
C ALA A 174 18.33 3.33 -8.31
N GLY A 175 17.80 2.96 -7.12
CA GLY A 175 18.43 3.27 -5.84
C GLY A 175 19.55 2.34 -5.44
N ILE A 176 19.59 1.12 -5.96
CA ILE A 176 20.68 0.17 -5.70
C ILE A 176 21.94 0.56 -6.47
N LEU A 177 23.04 0.80 -5.74
CA LEU A 177 24.35 1.12 -6.30
C LEU A 177 25.36 0.01 -6.03
N ARG A 178 26.43 -0.05 -6.82
CA ARG A 178 27.48 -1.07 -6.65
C ARG A 178 28.08 -1.08 -5.25
N ASP A 179 28.28 0.11 -4.67
CA ASP A 179 28.86 0.25 -3.33
C ASP A 179 27.97 -0.32 -2.22
N PHE A 180 26.69 -0.57 -2.49
CA PHE A 180 25.75 -1.14 -1.51
C PHE A 180 25.68 -2.67 -1.57
N LEU A 181 26.17 -3.31 -2.64
CA LEU A 181 26.13 -4.77 -2.77
C LEU A 181 26.82 -5.51 -1.60
N PRO A 182 27.99 -5.04 -1.09
CA PRO A 182 28.60 -5.67 0.08
C PRO A 182 27.75 -5.59 1.35
N LEU A 183 26.93 -4.56 1.51
CA LEU A 183 26.06 -4.40 2.70
C LEU A 183 25.01 -5.52 2.81
N ALA A 184 24.55 -6.04 1.66
CA ALA A 184 23.57 -7.12 1.62
C ALA A 184 24.14 -8.53 1.84
N GLN A 185 25.49 -8.70 1.82
CA GLN A 185 26.14 -10.01 1.91
C GLN A 185 25.95 -10.72 3.26
N HIS A 186 25.68 -9.96 4.32
CA HIS A 186 25.50 -10.50 5.67
C HIS A 186 24.04 -10.72 6.05
N ARG A 187 23.11 -10.40 5.16
CA ARG A 187 21.68 -10.63 5.36
C ARG A 187 21.34 -12.11 5.30
N ILE A 188 20.34 -12.51 6.09
CA ILE A 188 19.82 -13.90 6.05
C ILE A 188 19.19 -14.18 4.70
N THR A 189 18.42 -13.23 4.16
CA THR A 189 17.68 -13.41 2.90
C THR A 189 18.35 -12.72 1.70
N GLY A 190 19.44 -11.97 1.90
CA GLY A 190 20.15 -11.28 0.84
C GLY A 190 19.31 -10.17 0.17
N ILE A 191 19.27 -10.18 -1.17
CA ILE A 191 18.47 -9.24 -1.99
C ILE A 191 17.22 -9.94 -2.47
N VAL A 192 16.08 -9.67 -1.83
CA VAL A 192 14.80 -10.34 -2.11
C VAL A 192 13.95 -9.65 -3.18
N SER A 193 14.23 -8.37 -3.47
CA SER A 193 13.60 -7.68 -4.59
C SER A 193 14.04 -8.32 -5.90
N ARG A 194 13.09 -8.82 -6.68
CA ARG A 194 13.39 -9.45 -7.97
C ARG A 194 14.11 -8.50 -8.93
N GLY A 195 13.61 -7.27 -9.07
CA GLY A 195 14.24 -6.25 -9.90
C GLY A 195 15.59 -5.80 -9.34
N GLY A 196 15.72 -5.66 -8.02
CA GLY A 196 16.97 -5.36 -7.35
C GLY A 196 18.02 -6.43 -7.55
N ALA A 197 17.63 -7.73 -7.44
CA ALA A 197 18.53 -8.86 -7.68
C ALA A 197 19.03 -8.91 -9.13
N LEU A 198 18.16 -8.65 -10.11
CA LEU A 198 18.52 -8.56 -11.52
C LEU A 198 19.51 -7.43 -11.80
N MET A 199 19.31 -6.25 -11.19
CA MET A 199 20.27 -5.14 -11.30
C MET A 199 21.60 -5.46 -10.62
N ALA A 200 21.57 -6.07 -9.43
CA ALA A 200 22.80 -6.51 -8.76
C ALA A 200 23.58 -7.51 -9.61
N GLN A 201 22.90 -8.50 -10.21
CA GLN A 201 23.52 -9.45 -11.13
C GLN A 201 24.16 -8.74 -12.34
N TRP A 202 23.45 -7.80 -12.95
CA TRP A 202 23.95 -7.03 -14.07
C TRP A 202 25.22 -6.22 -13.71
N MET A 203 25.18 -5.49 -12.59
CA MET A 203 26.32 -4.70 -12.11
C MET A 203 27.52 -5.56 -11.77
N MET A 204 27.33 -6.73 -11.14
CA MET A 204 28.42 -7.68 -10.85
C MET A 204 29.05 -8.26 -12.11
N ALA A 205 28.24 -8.61 -13.11
CA ALA A 205 28.70 -9.23 -14.34
C ALA A 205 29.42 -8.23 -15.27
N THR A 206 28.93 -7.00 -15.35
CA THR A 206 29.47 -5.96 -16.26
C THR A 206 30.57 -5.12 -15.62
N GLY A 207 30.60 -5.03 -14.30
CA GLY A 207 31.49 -4.11 -13.57
C GLY A 207 31.06 -2.63 -13.70
N LEU A 208 29.89 -2.34 -14.30
CA LEU A 208 29.36 -0.99 -14.48
C LEU A 208 28.38 -0.61 -13.36
N GLU A 209 28.09 0.68 -13.21
CA GLU A 209 27.08 1.19 -12.29
C GLU A 209 25.69 1.01 -12.87
N ASN A 210 24.68 0.96 -11.99
CA ASN A 210 23.26 0.80 -12.32
C ASN A 210 22.82 1.74 -13.46
N PRO A 211 22.38 1.21 -14.60
CA PRO A 211 21.99 2.02 -15.76
C PRO A 211 20.77 2.88 -15.51
N TRP A 212 19.83 2.47 -14.63
CA TRP A 212 18.72 3.30 -14.21
C TRP A 212 19.14 4.55 -13.45
N PHE A 213 20.22 4.44 -12.66
CA PHE A 213 20.81 5.57 -11.93
C PHE A 213 21.56 6.50 -12.90
N THR A 214 22.43 5.94 -13.74
CA THR A 214 23.29 6.74 -14.63
C THR A 214 22.53 7.42 -15.77
N HIS A 215 21.33 6.94 -16.13
CA HIS A 215 20.49 7.48 -17.21
C HIS A 215 19.17 8.04 -16.67
N PHE A 216 19.12 8.47 -15.40
CA PHE A 216 17.89 8.90 -14.74
C PHE A 216 17.24 10.15 -15.39
N GLU A 217 18.05 11.05 -15.95
CA GLU A 217 17.53 12.22 -16.68
C GLU A 217 16.78 11.84 -17.95
N GLN A 218 17.23 10.80 -18.67
CA GLN A 218 16.54 10.28 -19.85
C GLN A 218 15.19 9.65 -19.46
N LEU A 219 15.14 8.95 -18.34
CA LEU A 219 13.88 8.44 -17.77
C LEU A 219 12.90 9.59 -17.44
N CYS A 220 13.39 10.66 -16.81
CA CYS A 220 12.57 11.84 -16.54
C CYS A 220 12.05 12.48 -17.84
N ALA A 221 12.85 12.49 -18.91
CA ALA A 221 12.43 13.01 -20.21
C ALA A 221 11.28 12.19 -20.82
N ILE A 222 11.32 10.86 -20.69
CA ILE A 222 10.24 9.96 -21.12
C ILE A 222 9.00 10.20 -20.24
N PHE A 223 9.12 10.18 -18.93
CA PHE A 223 8.00 10.22 -17.98
C PHE A 223 7.17 11.50 -18.10
N LYS A 224 7.82 12.68 -18.21
CA LYS A 224 7.12 13.95 -18.38
C LYS A 224 6.34 14.07 -19.70
N LYS A 225 6.75 13.33 -20.73
CA LYS A 225 6.12 13.32 -22.05
C LYS A 225 4.78 12.58 -22.06
N TYR A 226 4.62 11.59 -21.16
CA TYR A 226 3.43 10.74 -21.12
C TYR A 226 2.62 10.86 -19.83
N ASP A 227 3.07 11.66 -18.83
CA ASP A 227 2.51 11.76 -17.49
C ASP A 227 2.59 10.43 -16.72
N VAL A 228 3.71 9.73 -16.86
CA VAL A 228 4.03 8.54 -16.08
C VAL A 228 4.62 8.96 -14.73
N SER A 229 4.24 8.28 -13.65
CA SER A 229 4.83 8.51 -12.33
C SER A 229 5.93 7.49 -12.03
N PHE A 230 7.02 7.91 -11.38
CA PHE A 230 7.97 6.97 -10.80
C PHE A 230 7.35 6.25 -9.60
N SER A 231 7.56 4.93 -9.54
CA SER A 231 7.62 4.15 -8.31
C SER A 231 9.11 3.80 -8.13
N LEU A 232 9.81 4.56 -7.28
CA LEU A 232 11.24 4.31 -7.07
C LEU A 232 11.40 3.06 -6.20
N GLY A 233 11.84 1.97 -6.83
CA GLY A 233 11.85 0.63 -6.25
C GLY A 233 12.87 0.44 -5.13
N ASP A 234 12.47 -0.22 -4.07
CA ASP A 234 13.29 -0.60 -2.93
C ASP A 234 14.03 -1.92 -3.17
N SER A 235 15.08 -1.88 -3.95
CA SER A 235 15.89 -3.05 -4.33
C SER A 235 16.46 -3.80 -3.13
N LEU A 236 16.81 -3.05 -2.07
CA LEU A 236 17.42 -3.53 -0.85
C LEU A 236 16.44 -3.60 0.33
N ARG A 237 15.12 -3.75 0.05
CA ARG A 237 14.14 -4.01 1.11
C ARG A 237 14.48 -5.30 1.87
N PRO A 238 14.24 -5.36 3.20
CA PRO A 238 14.46 -6.58 3.98
C PRO A 238 13.45 -7.67 3.59
N GLY A 239 13.91 -8.90 3.50
CA GLY A 239 13.09 -10.09 3.21
C GLY A 239 12.79 -10.97 4.43
N CYS A 240 13.24 -10.56 5.60
CA CYS A 240 12.90 -11.15 6.90
C CYS A 240 13.13 -10.12 8.01
N LEU A 241 12.57 -10.38 9.19
CA LEU A 241 12.69 -9.46 10.33
C LEU A 241 14.15 -9.24 10.79
N ALA A 242 15.02 -10.23 10.61
CA ALA A 242 16.41 -10.11 11.01
C ALA A 242 17.21 -9.12 10.17
N ASP A 243 16.77 -8.87 8.93
CA ASP A 243 17.42 -7.95 7.98
C ASP A 243 16.78 -6.55 8.04
N ALA A 244 15.74 -6.37 8.86
CA ALA A 244 14.96 -5.13 8.93
C ALA A 244 15.79 -3.94 9.43
N SER A 245 15.59 -2.77 8.81
CA SER A 245 16.18 -1.50 9.24
C SER A 245 17.70 -1.50 9.26
N ASP A 246 18.33 -2.26 8.38
CA ASP A 246 19.78 -2.35 8.27
C ASP A 246 20.38 -1.21 7.44
N GLU A 247 21.71 -1.18 7.39
CA GLU A 247 22.46 -0.16 6.64
C GLU A 247 22.16 -0.19 5.13
N ALA A 248 21.96 -1.38 4.54
CA ALA A 248 21.66 -1.54 3.14
C ALA A 248 20.32 -0.89 2.76
N GLN A 249 19.28 -1.12 3.56
CA GLN A 249 17.96 -0.52 3.38
C GLN A 249 18.04 1.02 3.40
N PHE A 250 18.69 1.59 4.40
CA PHE A 250 18.74 3.05 4.55
C PHE A 250 19.74 3.73 3.62
N ALA A 251 20.79 3.03 3.17
CA ALA A 251 21.68 3.55 2.14
C ALA A 251 20.93 3.75 0.81
N GLU A 252 20.15 2.75 0.39
CA GLU A 252 19.29 2.88 -0.79
C GLU A 252 18.26 4.00 -0.63
N LEU A 253 17.58 4.08 0.52
CA LEU A 253 16.55 5.09 0.76
C LEU A 253 17.07 6.52 0.58
N LYS A 254 18.31 6.81 0.98
CA LYS A 254 18.95 8.11 0.74
C LYS A 254 19.11 8.40 -0.75
N VAL A 255 19.49 7.40 -1.54
CA VAL A 255 19.58 7.55 -3.00
C VAL A 255 18.22 7.78 -3.61
N LEU A 256 17.17 7.09 -3.13
CA LEU A 256 15.79 7.31 -3.58
C LEU A 256 15.36 8.75 -3.30
N GLY A 257 15.71 9.32 -2.14
CA GLY A 257 15.47 10.73 -1.83
C GLY A 257 16.21 11.68 -2.79
N HIS A 258 17.47 11.40 -3.12
CA HIS A 258 18.22 12.17 -4.12
C HIS A 258 17.54 12.11 -5.50
N LEU A 259 17.16 10.93 -5.97
CA LEU A 259 16.49 10.72 -7.26
C LEU A 259 15.11 11.40 -7.29
N THR A 260 14.40 11.43 -6.17
CA THR A 260 13.14 12.18 -6.03
C THR A 260 13.33 13.65 -6.35
N GLN A 261 14.35 14.28 -5.77
CA GLN A 261 14.67 15.67 -6.08
C GLN A 261 15.05 15.88 -7.55
N GLN A 262 15.76 14.93 -8.16
CA GLN A 262 16.10 15.01 -9.60
C GLN A 262 14.83 14.94 -10.46
N ALA A 263 13.93 13.99 -10.20
CA ALA A 263 12.65 13.88 -10.92
C ALA A 263 11.80 15.15 -10.77
N TRP A 264 11.74 15.72 -9.58
CA TRP A 264 11.00 16.96 -9.33
C TRP A 264 11.56 18.19 -10.06
N LYS A 265 12.87 18.24 -10.37
CA LYS A 265 13.43 19.30 -11.25
C LYS A 265 12.87 19.23 -12.67
N HIS A 266 12.42 18.06 -13.10
CA HIS A 266 11.79 17.82 -14.39
C HIS A 266 10.25 17.85 -14.34
N ASP A 267 9.66 18.21 -13.19
CA ASP A 267 8.21 18.15 -12.92
C ASP A 267 7.62 16.74 -13.08
N VAL A 268 8.36 15.69 -12.75
CA VAL A 268 7.91 14.29 -12.80
C VAL A 268 7.45 13.87 -11.42
N GLN A 269 6.27 13.25 -11.34
CA GLN A 269 5.68 12.72 -10.13
C GLN A 269 6.43 11.48 -9.63
N VAL A 270 6.61 11.37 -8.31
CA VAL A 270 7.36 10.27 -7.67
C VAL A 270 6.57 9.74 -6.49
N MET A 271 6.54 8.42 -6.34
CA MET A 271 6.31 7.71 -5.08
C MET A 271 7.51 6.82 -4.79
N ILE A 272 7.75 6.53 -3.52
CA ILE A 272 8.87 5.74 -3.03
C ILE A 272 8.35 4.37 -2.61
N GLU A 273 9.00 3.29 -3.03
CA GLU A 273 8.74 1.97 -2.48
C GLU A 273 9.47 1.77 -1.17
N GLY A 274 8.89 0.97 -0.30
CA GLY A 274 9.40 0.76 1.05
C GLY A 274 9.26 -0.67 1.55
N PRO A 275 9.72 -0.92 2.79
CA PRO A 275 10.16 -2.22 3.27
C PRO A 275 9.06 -3.28 3.30
N GLY A 276 9.48 -4.55 3.13
CA GLY A 276 8.59 -5.71 3.10
C GLY A 276 8.46 -6.45 4.43
N HIS A 277 9.52 -6.57 5.23
CA HIS A 277 9.53 -7.29 6.52
C HIS A 277 10.10 -6.39 7.60
N ILE A 278 9.23 -5.87 8.48
CA ILE A 278 9.60 -4.97 9.57
C ILE A 278 8.90 -5.40 10.86
N PRO A 279 9.62 -5.62 11.96
CA PRO A 279 8.99 -5.83 13.26
C PRO A 279 8.12 -4.63 13.64
N MET A 280 6.99 -4.89 14.29
CA MET A 280 5.93 -3.92 14.52
C MET A 280 6.41 -2.64 15.22
N ASP A 281 7.34 -2.75 16.15
CA ASP A 281 7.93 -1.65 16.91
C ASP A 281 8.86 -0.72 16.09
N GLN A 282 9.29 -1.15 14.90
CA GLN A 282 10.15 -0.36 14.01
C GLN A 282 9.40 0.32 12.86
N ILE A 283 8.11 0.03 12.67
CA ILE A 283 7.34 0.57 11.54
C ILE A 283 7.25 2.09 11.60
N GLU A 284 6.91 2.67 12.76
CA GLU A 284 6.82 4.13 12.92
C GLU A 284 8.15 4.82 12.59
N MET A 285 9.27 4.25 13.05
CA MET A 285 10.60 4.77 12.75
C MET A 285 10.89 4.76 11.24
N ASN A 286 10.59 3.65 10.55
CA ASN A 286 10.79 3.55 9.10
C ASN A 286 9.98 4.61 8.33
N MET A 287 8.71 4.84 8.71
CA MET A 287 7.87 5.87 8.09
C MET A 287 8.46 7.27 8.28
N LYS A 288 8.97 7.59 9.49
CA LYS A 288 9.59 8.88 9.77
C LYS A 288 10.88 9.10 8.99
N ILE A 289 11.76 8.08 8.92
CA ILE A 289 13.01 8.19 8.18
C ILE A 289 12.73 8.41 6.69
N GLU A 290 11.75 7.73 6.12
CA GLU A 290 11.37 7.96 4.72
C GLU A 290 10.85 9.38 4.50
N GLN A 291 9.92 9.86 5.33
CA GLN A 291 9.37 11.21 5.22
C GLN A 291 10.47 12.29 5.26
N GLU A 292 11.49 12.08 6.08
CA GLU A 292 12.64 12.99 6.17
C GLU A 292 13.56 12.84 4.94
N ALA A 293 13.96 11.61 4.59
CA ALA A 293 14.91 11.34 3.52
C ALA A 293 14.35 11.60 2.12
N CYS A 294 13.04 11.41 1.92
CA CYS A 294 12.36 11.53 0.63
C CYS A 294 11.40 12.73 0.56
N PHE A 295 11.52 13.70 1.49
CA PHE A 295 10.80 14.99 1.45
C PHE A 295 9.29 14.85 1.43
N GLU A 296 8.75 13.88 2.17
CA GLU A 296 7.32 13.55 2.27
C GLU A 296 6.70 13.12 0.90
N ALA A 297 7.49 12.61 -0.05
CA ALA A 297 6.97 11.95 -1.24
C ALA A 297 6.04 10.79 -0.83
N PRO A 298 4.99 10.45 -1.60
CA PRO A 298 4.11 9.35 -1.24
C PRO A 298 4.86 8.04 -1.02
N PHE A 299 4.68 7.40 0.14
CA PHE A 299 5.32 6.16 0.49
C PHE A 299 4.42 4.96 0.16
N TYR A 300 4.93 4.03 -0.63
CA TYR A 300 4.30 2.80 -1.07
C TYR A 300 5.02 1.60 -0.47
N VAL A 301 4.41 0.88 0.46
CA VAL A 301 5.06 -0.18 1.25
C VAL A 301 4.52 -1.56 0.90
N LEU A 302 5.39 -2.56 0.92
CA LEU A 302 5.03 -3.98 0.78
C LEU A 302 4.70 -4.56 2.16
N GLY A 303 3.47 -4.53 2.56
CA GLY A 303 3.06 -4.89 3.91
C GLY A 303 3.17 -3.71 4.86
N PRO A 304 4.12 -3.73 5.84
CA PRO A 304 5.15 -4.77 6.08
C PRO A 304 4.64 -6.02 6.81
N LEU A 305 5.30 -7.16 6.54
CA LEU A 305 5.10 -8.38 7.31
C LEU A 305 5.74 -8.22 8.69
N THR A 306 4.94 -8.40 9.75
CA THR A 306 5.38 -8.18 11.14
C THR A 306 5.95 -9.43 11.81
N THR A 307 5.89 -10.57 11.14
CA THR A 307 6.47 -11.85 11.56
C THR A 307 6.67 -12.75 10.34
N ASP A 308 7.68 -13.65 10.42
CA ASP A 308 8.07 -14.53 9.30
C ASP A 308 7.55 -15.96 9.47
N ILE A 309 6.80 -16.27 10.55
CA ILE A 309 6.47 -17.65 10.94
C ILE A 309 5.15 -18.17 10.34
N ALA A 310 4.50 -17.42 9.48
CA ALA A 310 3.13 -17.73 9.07
C ALA A 310 2.95 -17.89 7.53
N PRO A 311 3.73 -18.73 6.83
CA PRO A 311 3.50 -19.01 5.42
C PRO A 311 2.06 -19.48 5.18
N GLY A 312 1.40 -18.94 4.12
CA GLY A 312 -0.02 -19.17 3.84
C GLY A 312 -0.96 -18.19 4.57
N TYR A 313 -0.44 -17.42 5.54
CA TYR A 313 -1.17 -16.37 6.26
C TYR A 313 -0.47 -15.01 6.17
N ASP A 314 0.45 -14.84 5.23
CA ASP A 314 1.24 -13.62 5.06
C ASP A 314 0.36 -12.38 4.77
N HIS A 315 -0.81 -12.56 4.15
CA HIS A 315 -1.81 -11.51 4.00
C HIS A 315 -2.36 -10.98 5.35
N ILE A 316 -2.35 -11.80 6.41
CA ILE A 316 -2.76 -11.38 7.76
C ILE A 316 -1.59 -10.68 8.46
N THR A 317 -0.40 -11.29 8.48
CA THR A 317 0.77 -10.73 9.16
C THR A 317 1.18 -9.37 8.57
N SER A 318 1.06 -9.25 7.25
CA SER A 318 1.34 -8.01 6.54
C SER A 318 0.23 -6.96 6.68
N ALA A 319 -1.05 -7.35 6.76
CA ALA A 319 -2.14 -6.40 6.99
C ALA A 319 -2.02 -5.70 8.36
N ILE A 320 -1.47 -6.37 9.37
CA ILE A 320 -1.15 -5.77 10.68
C ILE A 320 -0.15 -4.63 10.48
N GLY A 321 0.97 -4.90 9.83
CA GLY A 321 1.99 -3.89 9.56
C GLY A 321 1.52 -2.81 8.60
N ALA A 322 0.72 -3.16 7.59
CA ALA A 322 0.14 -2.23 6.64
C ALA A 322 -0.78 -1.20 7.32
N ALA A 323 -1.62 -1.64 8.27
CA ALA A 323 -2.46 -0.73 9.04
C ALA A 323 -1.61 0.25 9.87
N MET A 324 -0.54 -0.21 10.49
CA MET A 324 0.40 0.65 11.21
C MET A 324 1.15 1.60 10.29
N ALA A 325 1.70 1.11 9.18
CA ALA A 325 2.39 1.94 8.21
C ALA A 325 1.48 3.03 7.65
N GLY A 326 0.25 2.69 7.26
CA GLY A 326 -0.76 3.64 6.81
C GLY A 326 -1.13 4.68 7.88
N TRP A 327 -1.24 4.27 9.14
CA TRP A 327 -1.46 5.20 10.26
C TRP A 327 -0.31 6.18 10.41
N HIS A 328 0.95 5.75 10.26
CA HIS A 328 2.15 6.57 10.40
C HIS A 328 2.59 7.28 9.11
N GLY A 329 1.81 7.19 8.01
CA GLY A 329 2.01 8.04 6.84
C GLY A 329 2.23 7.35 5.52
N ALA A 330 2.26 6.01 5.45
CA ALA A 330 2.26 5.34 4.16
C ALA A 330 0.98 5.70 3.38
N SER A 331 1.17 6.05 2.11
CA SER A 331 0.09 6.54 1.24
C SER A 331 -0.54 5.44 0.41
N MET A 332 0.20 4.38 0.15
CA MET A 332 -0.26 3.20 -0.60
C MET A 332 0.35 1.93 -0.01
N LEU A 333 -0.44 0.87 0.00
CA LEU A 333 -0.12 -0.43 0.56
C LEU A 333 -0.12 -1.46 -0.57
N CYS A 334 1.01 -2.11 -0.81
CA CYS A 334 1.08 -3.26 -1.71
C CYS A 334 0.48 -4.46 -1.02
N TYR A 335 -0.55 -5.03 -1.60
CA TYR A 335 -1.19 -6.20 -1.02
C TYR A 335 -0.26 -7.42 -1.02
N VAL A 336 -0.51 -8.30 -0.06
CA VAL A 336 0.08 -9.63 0.03
C VAL A 336 -1.06 -10.64 0.03
N THR A 337 -0.86 -11.78 -0.61
CA THR A 337 -1.86 -12.85 -0.70
C THR A 337 -1.48 -14.05 0.17
N PRO A 338 -2.40 -15.00 0.43
CA PRO A 338 -2.04 -16.26 1.09
C PRO A 338 -0.96 -17.07 0.36
N ALA A 339 -0.79 -16.83 -0.94
CA ALA A 339 0.18 -17.53 -1.78
C ALA A 339 1.60 -16.96 -1.70
N GLU A 340 1.81 -15.84 -0.99
CA GLU A 340 3.11 -15.18 -0.85
C GLU A 340 4.17 -16.17 -0.38
N HIS A 341 5.37 -16.11 -0.95
CA HIS A 341 6.49 -17.02 -0.72
C HIS A 341 6.23 -18.51 -1.07
N LEU A 342 5.03 -18.88 -1.54
CA LEU A 342 4.64 -20.29 -1.78
C LEU A 342 4.31 -20.59 -3.24
N SER A 343 3.51 -19.75 -3.90
CA SER A 343 3.02 -20.04 -5.25
C SER A 343 2.51 -18.78 -5.97
N LEU A 344 2.14 -18.95 -7.25
CA LEU A 344 1.42 -17.92 -7.98
C LEU A 344 -0.03 -17.82 -7.45
N PRO A 345 -0.53 -16.64 -7.04
CA PRO A 345 -1.85 -16.49 -6.48
C PRO A 345 -2.95 -16.76 -7.52
N ASN A 346 -3.95 -17.53 -7.12
CA ASN A 346 -5.18 -17.73 -7.86
C ASN A 346 -6.22 -16.62 -7.54
N ALA A 347 -7.38 -16.66 -8.19
CA ALA A 347 -8.44 -15.66 -7.99
C ALA A 347 -8.93 -15.54 -6.54
N ALA A 348 -9.00 -16.65 -5.80
CA ALA A 348 -9.39 -16.63 -4.38
C ALA A 348 -8.33 -15.99 -3.49
N ASP A 349 -7.05 -16.25 -3.75
CA ASP A 349 -5.93 -15.65 -3.06
C ASP A 349 -5.90 -14.12 -3.29
N VAL A 350 -6.10 -13.69 -4.55
CA VAL A 350 -6.21 -12.27 -4.92
C VAL A 350 -7.33 -11.59 -4.15
N ARG A 351 -8.53 -12.19 -4.10
CA ARG A 351 -9.66 -11.66 -3.32
C ARG A 351 -9.32 -11.53 -1.83
N GLN A 352 -8.73 -12.56 -1.22
CA GLN A 352 -8.37 -12.53 0.20
C GLN A 352 -7.35 -11.42 0.50
N GLY A 353 -6.32 -11.30 -0.34
CA GLY A 353 -5.30 -10.24 -0.22
C GLY A 353 -5.93 -8.85 -0.30
N ILE A 354 -6.79 -8.58 -1.30
CA ILE A 354 -7.46 -7.28 -1.44
C ILE A 354 -8.30 -6.95 -0.21
N ILE A 355 -9.13 -7.89 0.27
CA ILE A 355 -9.98 -7.65 1.43
C ILE A 355 -9.14 -7.39 2.69
N ALA A 356 -8.08 -8.15 2.93
CA ALA A 356 -7.17 -7.92 4.07
C ALA A 356 -6.58 -6.51 4.02
N TYR A 357 -6.15 -6.06 2.86
CA TYR A 357 -5.54 -4.75 2.70
C TYR A 357 -6.55 -3.59 2.68
N LYS A 358 -7.77 -3.79 2.18
CA LYS A 358 -8.85 -2.80 2.36
C LYS A 358 -9.20 -2.61 3.84
N ILE A 359 -9.15 -3.68 4.65
CA ILE A 359 -9.31 -3.58 6.10
C ILE A 359 -8.15 -2.77 6.70
N ALA A 360 -6.90 -3.06 6.33
CA ALA A 360 -5.72 -2.35 6.82
C ALA A 360 -5.74 -0.87 6.48
N ALA A 361 -6.00 -0.52 5.20
CA ALA A 361 -6.08 0.86 4.73
C ALA A 361 -7.21 1.63 5.43
N HIS A 362 -8.39 1.01 5.57
CA HIS A 362 -9.52 1.61 6.26
C HIS A 362 -9.23 1.85 7.75
N ALA A 363 -8.64 0.88 8.44
CA ALA A 363 -8.23 1.03 9.84
C ALA A 363 -7.21 2.18 10.01
N ALA A 364 -6.28 2.32 9.08
CA ALA A 364 -5.33 3.44 9.07
C ALA A 364 -6.04 4.80 8.89
N ASP A 365 -6.99 4.90 7.96
CA ASP A 365 -7.75 6.14 7.73
C ASP A 365 -8.60 6.53 8.94
N VAL A 366 -9.21 5.56 9.64
CA VAL A 366 -9.92 5.78 10.89
C VAL A 366 -8.97 6.28 11.99
N ALA A 367 -7.79 5.65 12.13
CA ALA A 367 -6.77 6.02 13.12
C ALA A 367 -6.17 7.42 12.84
N ARG A 368 -6.07 7.82 11.58
CA ARG A 368 -5.64 9.15 11.14
C ARG A 368 -6.73 10.23 11.31
N HIS A 369 -7.92 9.87 11.80
CA HIS A 369 -9.08 10.76 11.91
C HIS A 369 -9.45 11.43 10.58
N ARG A 370 -9.30 10.72 9.47
CA ARG A 370 -9.64 11.25 8.16
C ARG A 370 -11.14 11.58 8.11
N PRO A 371 -11.54 12.74 7.56
CA PRO A 371 -12.95 13.09 7.44
C PRO A 371 -13.76 11.98 6.75
N PHE A 372 -14.93 11.66 7.32
CA PHE A 372 -15.86 10.64 6.81
C PHE A 372 -15.37 9.19 6.85
N ALA A 373 -14.16 8.90 7.33
CA ALA A 373 -13.63 7.53 7.37
C ALA A 373 -14.53 6.58 8.14
N ARG A 374 -15.13 7.01 9.25
CA ARG A 374 -16.01 6.19 10.10
C ARG A 374 -17.46 6.09 9.65
N ASP A 375 -17.90 6.87 8.67
CA ASP A 375 -19.32 6.95 8.31
C ASP A 375 -19.91 5.59 7.93
N ARG A 376 -19.12 4.79 7.20
CA ARG A 376 -19.50 3.43 6.80
C ARG A 376 -19.57 2.48 7.98
N ASP A 377 -18.63 2.55 8.93
CA ASP A 377 -18.64 1.74 10.17
C ASP A 377 -19.87 2.05 11.02
N ASP A 378 -20.15 3.35 11.19
CA ASP A 378 -21.30 3.81 11.98
C ASP A 378 -22.63 3.42 11.31
N ALA A 379 -22.72 3.49 9.97
CA ALA A 379 -23.87 3.04 9.21
C ALA A 379 -24.09 1.52 9.33
N LEU A 380 -23.02 0.74 9.15
CA LEU A 380 -23.07 -0.72 9.30
C LEU A 380 -23.42 -1.12 10.73
N SER A 381 -22.90 -0.42 11.74
CA SER A 381 -23.22 -0.68 13.13
C SER A 381 -24.69 -0.40 13.45
N ARG A 382 -25.28 0.67 12.88
CA ARG A 382 -26.73 0.93 12.99
C ARG A 382 -27.55 -0.16 12.31
N ALA A 383 -27.18 -0.58 11.09
CA ALA A 383 -27.85 -1.68 10.39
C ALA A 383 -27.77 -2.99 11.19
N ARG A 384 -26.62 -3.28 11.81
CA ARG A 384 -26.42 -4.44 12.67
C ARG A 384 -27.30 -4.38 13.93
N TYR A 385 -27.39 -3.22 14.58
CA TYR A 385 -28.23 -3.03 15.76
C TYR A 385 -29.72 -3.20 15.42
N GLY A 386 -30.14 -2.70 14.25
CA GLY A 386 -31.54 -2.85 13.75
C GLY A 386 -31.82 -4.19 13.07
N PHE A 387 -30.89 -5.14 13.04
CA PHE A 387 -31.01 -6.42 12.32
C PHE A 387 -31.36 -6.28 10.83
N ASP A 388 -30.99 -5.17 10.20
CA ASP A 388 -31.12 -5.00 8.75
C ASP A 388 -29.96 -5.72 8.05
N TRP A 389 -30.15 -7.01 7.80
CA TRP A 389 -29.16 -7.88 7.18
C TRP A 389 -28.77 -7.43 5.78
N ASN A 390 -29.75 -6.96 4.98
CA ASN A 390 -29.46 -6.52 3.62
C ASN A 390 -28.53 -5.31 3.62
N GLN A 391 -28.78 -4.34 4.50
CA GLN A 391 -27.93 -3.17 4.63
C GLN A 391 -26.57 -3.51 5.23
N GLN A 392 -26.49 -4.46 6.19
CA GLN A 392 -25.22 -4.96 6.71
C GLN A 392 -24.35 -5.56 5.59
N PHE A 393 -24.94 -6.40 4.72
CA PHE A 393 -24.21 -6.99 3.61
C PHE A 393 -23.80 -5.92 2.60
N ALA A 394 -24.68 -5.02 2.21
CA ALA A 394 -24.39 -3.94 1.26
C ALA A 394 -23.27 -3.01 1.74
N LEU A 395 -23.17 -2.77 3.04
CA LEU A 395 -22.13 -1.94 3.65
C LEU A 395 -20.84 -2.71 3.96
N SER A 396 -20.81 -4.04 3.88
CA SER A 396 -19.59 -4.81 4.12
C SER A 396 -18.56 -4.67 2.99
N LEU A 397 -17.28 -4.88 3.28
CA LEU A 397 -16.22 -4.88 2.25
C LEU A 397 -16.39 -6.03 1.26
N ASP A 398 -16.95 -7.14 1.71
CA ASP A 398 -17.24 -8.32 0.90
C ASP A 398 -18.66 -8.79 1.14
N PRO A 399 -19.66 -8.20 0.44
CA PRO A 399 -21.07 -8.52 0.61
C PRO A 399 -21.41 -9.99 0.39
N ASP A 400 -20.81 -10.60 -0.62
CA ASP A 400 -21.07 -11.99 -1.01
C ASP A 400 -20.60 -12.95 0.08
N ALA A 401 -19.39 -12.76 0.61
CA ALA A 401 -18.86 -13.57 1.71
C ALA A 401 -19.64 -13.36 3.02
N ALA A 402 -19.99 -12.10 3.33
CA ALA A 402 -20.75 -11.79 4.54
C ALA A 402 -22.13 -12.48 4.52
N LYS A 403 -22.83 -12.40 3.39
CA LYS A 403 -24.13 -13.06 3.21
C LYS A 403 -24.00 -14.59 3.26
N ALA A 404 -23.05 -15.17 2.51
CA ALA A 404 -22.83 -16.60 2.52
C ALA A 404 -22.56 -17.12 3.93
N LYS A 405 -21.73 -16.42 4.70
CA LYS A 405 -21.37 -16.80 6.07
C LYS A 405 -22.54 -16.67 7.04
N HIS A 406 -23.39 -15.66 6.87
CA HIS A 406 -24.62 -15.52 7.67
C HIS A 406 -25.58 -16.66 7.39
N ASP A 407 -25.79 -17.02 6.12
CA ASP A 407 -26.81 -17.99 5.71
C ASP A 407 -26.37 -19.46 5.93
N GLU A 408 -25.06 -19.73 6.02
CA GLU A 408 -24.44 -21.06 6.04
C GLU A 408 -25.03 -22.00 7.11
N THR A 409 -25.34 -21.46 8.28
CA THR A 409 -25.79 -22.25 9.45
C THR A 409 -27.25 -22.04 9.81
N LEU A 410 -28.02 -21.30 9.00
CA LEU A 410 -29.44 -21.05 9.24
C LEU A 410 -30.29 -22.07 8.47
N PRO A 411 -31.02 -22.98 9.16
CA PRO A 411 -31.70 -24.12 8.51
C PRO A 411 -32.95 -23.72 7.71
N HIS A 412 -33.53 -22.54 7.93
CA HIS A 412 -34.76 -22.09 7.28
C HIS A 412 -34.64 -20.68 6.73
N GLU A 413 -35.24 -20.42 5.56
CA GLU A 413 -35.27 -19.09 4.93
C GLU A 413 -35.80 -17.99 5.86
N ALA A 414 -36.81 -18.28 6.66
CA ALA A 414 -37.38 -17.33 7.61
C ALA A 414 -36.35 -16.83 8.66
N PHE A 415 -35.32 -17.60 8.95
CA PHE A 415 -34.28 -17.19 9.89
C PHE A 415 -33.26 -16.24 9.29
N LYS A 416 -33.15 -16.20 7.97
CA LYS A 416 -32.20 -15.31 7.27
C LYS A 416 -32.59 -13.83 7.36
N SER A 417 -33.85 -13.54 7.68
CA SER A 417 -34.35 -12.17 7.91
C SER A 417 -34.74 -11.92 9.39
N ALA A 418 -34.44 -12.86 10.27
CA ALA A 418 -34.86 -12.75 11.69
C ALA A 418 -33.92 -11.82 12.47
N GLU A 419 -34.43 -11.29 13.60
CA GLU A 419 -33.69 -10.43 14.52
C GLU A 419 -32.70 -11.22 15.41
N PHE A 420 -31.95 -12.13 14.83
CA PHE A 420 -30.85 -12.88 15.44
C PHE A 420 -29.98 -13.56 14.37
N CYS A 421 -28.77 -13.93 14.72
CA CYS A 421 -27.92 -14.82 13.92
C CYS A 421 -27.75 -16.18 14.59
N ALA A 422 -27.19 -17.13 13.86
CA ALA A 422 -27.01 -18.50 14.38
C ALA A 422 -26.11 -18.58 15.63
N MET A 423 -25.21 -17.61 15.85
CA MET A 423 -24.28 -17.58 16.99
C MET A 423 -25.03 -17.48 18.33
N CYS A 424 -25.95 -16.53 18.45
CA CYS A 424 -26.68 -16.29 19.69
C CYS A 424 -28.08 -16.90 19.71
N GLY A 425 -28.69 -17.14 18.55
CA GLY A 425 -30.10 -17.57 18.44
C GLY A 425 -31.08 -16.52 18.99
N PRO A 426 -32.38 -16.87 19.04
CA PRO A 426 -33.42 -15.90 19.33
C PRO A 426 -33.45 -15.40 20.78
N LYS A 427 -32.78 -16.10 21.72
CA LYS A 427 -32.90 -15.82 23.16
C LYS A 427 -31.68 -15.15 23.79
N PHE A 428 -30.50 -15.25 23.18
CA PHE A 428 -29.22 -14.84 23.80
C PHE A 428 -28.57 -13.67 23.09
N CYS A 429 -29.21 -13.05 22.11
CA CYS A 429 -28.65 -11.88 21.44
C CYS A 429 -28.65 -10.67 22.38
N SER A 430 -27.47 -10.19 22.76
CA SER A 430 -27.30 -9.05 23.67
C SER A 430 -27.95 -7.76 23.11
N MET A 431 -27.83 -7.52 21.79
CA MET A 431 -28.46 -6.35 21.17
C MET A 431 -29.98 -6.40 21.29
N LYS A 432 -30.58 -7.56 21.05
CA LYS A 432 -32.03 -7.74 21.21
C LYS A 432 -32.50 -7.56 22.66
N VAL A 433 -31.73 -8.04 23.64
CA VAL A 433 -31.97 -7.82 25.05
C VAL A 433 -31.92 -6.34 25.39
N HIS A 434 -30.95 -5.60 24.79
CA HIS A 434 -30.80 -4.17 25.04
C HIS A 434 -31.97 -3.35 24.50
N THR A 435 -32.51 -3.64 23.31
CA THR A 435 -33.70 -2.95 22.78
C THR A 435 -34.89 -3.08 23.68
N HIS A 436 -35.06 -4.22 24.40
CA HIS A 436 -36.11 -4.39 25.40
C HIS A 436 -35.89 -3.62 26.71
N LEU A 437 -34.66 -3.20 26.99
CA LEU A 437 -34.34 -2.35 28.13
C LEU A 437 -34.72 -0.89 27.85
N ASP A 438 -34.46 -0.40 26.62
CA ASP A 438 -34.83 0.96 26.23
C ASP A 438 -36.34 1.22 26.32
N ASP A 439 -37.15 0.22 26.00
CA ASP A 439 -38.63 0.30 26.16
C ASP A 439 -39.09 0.37 27.61
N LYS A 440 -38.29 -0.09 28.58
CA LYS A 440 -38.64 -0.17 29.99
C LYS A 440 -37.98 0.88 30.88
N THR A 441 -36.96 1.57 30.42
CA THR A 441 -36.15 2.50 31.23
C THR A 441 -36.68 3.92 31.29
N ASN A 442 -37.88 4.22 30.77
CA ASN A 442 -38.58 5.46 31.05
C ASN A 442 -39.17 5.51 32.48
N ALA A 443 -39.02 4.45 33.29
CA ALA A 443 -39.31 4.50 34.72
C ALA A 443 -38.08 5.10 35.46
N PRO A 444 -38.29 6.09 36.36
CA PRO A 444 -37.17 6.68 37.10
C PRO A 444 -36.50 5.59 37.96
N ILE A 445 -35.18 5.43 37.78
CA ILE A 445 -34.36 4.55 38.62
C ILE A 445 -34.36 5.16 40.03
N THR A 446 -35.08 4.55 40.92
CA THR A 446 -35.23 5.02 42.31
C THR A 446 -34.10 4.56 43.25
N GLU A 447 -33.20 3.72 42.80
CA GLU A 447 -32.08 3.23 43.61
C GLU A 447 -30.71 3.68 43.05
N LYS A 448 -30.07 4.63 43.72
CA LYS A 448 -28.69 5.09 43.45
C LYS A 448 -27.60 4.14 43.96
N ALA A 449 -27.95 3.05 44.62
CA ALA A 449 -27.05 2.20 45.36
C ALA A 449 -25.88 1.54 44.55
N PRO A 450 -26.10 0.96 43.33
CA PRO A 450 -24.98 0.28 42.65
C PRO A 450 -23.91 1.23 42.13
N LEU A 451 -24.28 2.39 41.58
CA LEU A 451 -23.32 3.37 41.08
C LEU A 451 -22.53 4.04 42.21
N GLN A 452 -23.13 4.23 43.36
CA GLN A 452 -22.46 4.78 44.52
C GLN A 452 -21.43 3.78 45.08
N LEU A 453 -21.75 2.50 45.17
CA LEU A 453 -20.84 1.42 45.59
C LEU A 453 -19.66 1.25 44.60
N ILE A 454 -19.92 1.35 43.29
CA ILE A 454 -18.88 1.28 42.28
C ILE A 454 -17.93 2.49 42.38
N ASN A 455 -18.48 3.71 42.56
CA ASN A 455 -17.68 4.92 42.71
C ASN A 455 -16.85 4.90 44.01
N GLU A 456 -17.42 4.41 45.11
CA GLU A 456 -16.68 4.20 46.37
C GLU A 456 -15.58 3.15 46.24
N SER A 457 -15.84 2.04 45.53
CA SER A 457 -14.84 1.01 45.24
C SER A 457 -13.73 1.54 44.34
N LEU A 458 -14.05 2.35 43.31
CA LEU A 458 -13.06 3.00 42.44
C LEU A 458 -12.25 4.07 43.17
N ALA A 459 -12.90 4.85 44.08
CA ALA A 459 -12.22 5.83 44.93
C ALA A 459 -11.23 5.15 45.90
N PHE A 460 -11.66 4.03 46.52
CA PHE A 460 -10.83 3.22 47.39
C PHE A 460 -9.63 2.59 46.63
N ALA A 461 -9.85 2.06 45.41
CA ALA A 461 -8.79 1.53 44.57
C ALA A 461 -7.78 2.62 44.16
N ARG A 462 -8.26 3.82 43.86
CA ARG A 462 -7.40 4.98 43.54
C ARG A 462 -6.61 5.48 44.76
N SER A 463 -7.20 5.44 45.96
CA SER A 463 -6.53 5.86 47.20
C SER A 463 -5.42 4.90 47.66
N LYS A 464 -5.52 3.61 47.25
CA LYS A 464 -4.50 2.57 47.51
C LYS A 464 -3.55 2.34 46.36
N ALA A 465 -3.75 2.97 45.20
CA ALA A 465 -2.78 2.96 44.13
C ALA A 465 -1.52 3.66 44.63
N LEU A 466 -0.47 2.92 44.80
CA LEU A 466 0.88 3.47 45.06
C LEU A 466 1.19 4.55 44.03
N PRO A 467 1.83 5.67 44.39
CA PRO A 467 2.26 6.65 43.44
C PRO A 467 3.06 5.93 42.36
N ARG A 468 2.74 6.13 41.08
CA ARG A 468 3.57 5.66 39.97
C ARG A 468 4.94 6.32 40.12
N SER A 469 5.84 5.67 40.84
CA SER A 469 7.25 6.00 40.77
C SER A 469 7.61 5.83 39.29
N GLY A 470 8.17 6.87 38.69
CA GLY A 470 8.75 6.81 37.35
C GLY A 470 9.76 5.65 37.35
N SER A 471 9.37 4.55 36.77
CA SER A 471 10.20 3.38 36.66
C SER A 471 10.16 2.94 35.20
N VAL A 472 11.24 3.23 34.58
CA VAL A 472 12.02 2.24 33.84
C VAL A 472 11.46 0.84 34.02
N VAL A 473 10.77 0.35 33.00
CA VAL A 473 10.55 -1.10 32.83
C VAL A 473 11.92 -1.68 32.58
N GLN A 474 12.57 -2.16 33.67
CA GLN A 474 13.70 -3.07 33.51
C GLN A 474 13.16 -4.35 32.87
N ALA A 475 13.46 -4.55 31.62
CA ALA A 475 13.30 -5.82 30.96
C ALA A 475 14.15 -6.85 31.72
N LEU A 476 13.51 -7.91 32.18
CA LEU A 476 14.20 -9.08 32.69
C LEU A 476 15.17 -9.58 31.60
N PRO A 477 16.45 -9.84 31.93
CA PRO A 477 17.39 -10.36 30.97
C PRO A 477 17.02 -11.80 30.63
N VAL A 478 16.53 -12.04 29.43
CA VAL A 478 16.56 -13.37 28.82
C VAL A 478 18.02 -13.63 28.44
N ALA A 479 18.65 -14.52 29.17
CA ALA A 479 20.02 -14.98 28.93
C ALA A 479 20.04 -15.83 27.65
N LEU A 480 20.22 -15.18 26.51
CA LEU A 480 20.69 -15.79 25.27
C LEU A 480 21.98 -15.06 24.90
N GLY A 481 23.09 -15.79 25.04
CA GLY A 481 24.42 -15.27 24.79
C GLY A 481 24.64 -14.86 23.35
N LYS A 482 24.53 -13.56 23.10
CA LYS A 482 25.22 -12.85 22.00
C LYS A 482 25.52 -11.43 22.49
N LYS A 483 26.75 -10.97 22.25
CA LYS A 483 27.20 -9.62 22.56
C LYS A 483 26.22 -8.57 22.04
N PRO A 484 25.91 -7.51 22.79
CA PRO A 484 25.11 -6.42 22.27
C PRO A 484 25.89 -5.74 21.14
N LEU A 485 25.34 -5.74 19.97
CA LEU A 485 25.75 -4.82 18.91
C LEU A 485 25.43 -3.40 19.41
N GLY A 486 26.47 -2.57 19.46
CA GLY A 486 26.37 -1.21 19.96
C GLY A 486 25.26 -0.44 19.28
N GLY A 487 24.42 0.21 20.08
CA GLY A 487 23.29 0.99 19.62
C GLY A 487 23.74 2.14 18.71
N SER A 488 23.53 1.95 17.41
CA SER A 488 23.49 3.02 16.45
C SER A 488 22.03 3.43 16.32
N THR A 489 21.66 4.54 16.95
CA THR A 489 20.35 5.18 16.73
C THR A 489 20.25 5.62 15.27
N ALA A 490 19.03 5.69 14.74
CA ALA A 490 18.77 6.16 13.36
C ALA A 490 19.48 7.50 13.05
N GLN A 491 19.63 8.38 14.05
CA GLN A 491 20.40 9.63 13.94
C GLN A 491 21.90 9.39 13.67
N ALA A 492 22.50 8.33 14.22
CA ALA A 492 23.91 8.02 13.98
C ALA A 492 24.15 7.50 12.55
N VAL A 493 23.15 6.83 11.94
CA VAL A 493 23.22 6.39 10.55
C VAL A 493 23.08 7.57 9.58
N LEU A 494 22.24 8.57 9.91
CA LEU A 494 22.10 9.79 9.11
C LEU A 494 23.35 10.71 9.18
N ALA A 495 24.09 10.71 10.29
CA ALA A 495 25.26 11.57 10.50
C ALA A 495 26.58 11.06 9.87
N LYS A 496 26.62 9.85 9.36
CA LYS A 496 27.86 9.26 8.76
C LYS A 496 27.96 9.36 7.24
N ALA A 497 27.11 10.12 6.60
CA ALA A 497 27.05 10.25 5.14
C ALA A 497 27.25 11.68 4.61
N ASP A 498 27.88 12.57 5.42
CA ASP A 498 28.45 13.83 4.96
C ASP A 498 29.93 13.68 4.60
#